data_15d3676bb84b3a5b88beb2107f4fcb35
#
_entry.id   15d3676bb84b3a5b88beb2107f4fcb35
#
_cell.length_a   1.000
_cell.length_b   1.000
_cell.length_c   1.000
_cell.angle_alpha   90.00
_cell.angle_beta   90.00
_cell.angle_gamma   90.00
#
_symmetry.space_group_name_H-M   'P 1'
#
loop_
_entity.id
_entity.type
_entity.pdbx_description
1 polymer ?
#
loop_
_entity_poly.entity_id
_entity_poly.type
_entity_poly.pdbx_seq_one_letter_code
_entity_poly.pdbx_strand_id
1 'polypeptide(L)'
;MIQVQIFFDKDKFKEDKPMTDYIMEFLAANDILGATVFRGELGFGENQQIKRPGRLFSFDEPPMLITFIDQDEKVKKVLTALRKKVKSGFIVINQVEIWK
;
A
#
# COMPACT_ATOMS: atom_id res chain seq x y z
N MET A 1 18.39 -0.54 5.52
CA MET A 1 17.16 -1.02 4.85
C MET A 1 15.95 -0.32 5.46
N ILE A 2 15.00 0.01 4.62
CA ILE A 2 13.75 0.63 5.05
C ILE A 2 12.60 -0.31 4.73
N GLN A 3 11.74 -0.54 5.72
CA GLN A 3 10.45 -1.19 5.53
C GLN A 3 9.39 -0.13 5.28
N VAL A 4 8.58 -0.36 4.26
CA VAL A 4 7.50 0.53 3.89
C VAL A 4 6.17 -0.18 4.06
N GLN A 5 5.18 0.54 4.59
CA GLN A 5 3.80 0.06 4.67
C GLN A 5 2.90 1.14 4.06
N ILE A 6 2.13 0.74 3.06
CA ILE A 6 1.21 1.64 2.36
C ILE A 6 -0.21 1.16 2.64
N PHE A 7 -0.98 1.99 3.33
CA PHE A 7 -2.37 1.70 3.70
C PHE A 7 -3.32 2.46 2.77
N PHE A 8 -4.30 1.77 2.22
CA PHE A 8 -5.29 2.40 1.35
C PHE A 8 -6.55 1.53 1.27
N ASP A 9 -7.61 2.09 0.71
CA ASP A 9 -8.85 1.36 0.49
C ASP A 9 -8.86 0.76 -0.91
N LYS A 10 -9.36 -0.46 -1.05
CA LYS A 10 -9.38 -1.17 -2.32
C LYS A 10 -10.22 -0.47 -3.39
N ASP A 11 -11.20 0.34 -2.99
CA ASP A 11 -12.10 1.02 -3.91
C ASP A 11 -11.46 2.21 -4.64
N LYS A 12 -10.18 2.46 -4.44
CA LYS A 12 -9.47 3.53 -5.13
C LYS A 12 -8.91 3.05 -6.46
N PHE A 13 -8.89 3.97 -7.42
CA PHE A 13 -8.38 3.72 -8.78
C PHE A 13 -7.38 4.79 -9.18
N LYS A 14 -6.46 4.42 -10.07
CA LYS A 14 -5.50 5.32 -10.68
C LYS A 14 -5.26 4.86 -12.12
N GLU A 15 -5.44 5.79 -13.09
CA GLU A 15 -5.26 5.50 -14.51
C GLU A 15 -6.05 4.27 -14.96
N ASP A 16 -7.32 4.19 -14.53
CA ASP A 16 -8.26 3.10 -14.85
C ASP A 16 -7.85 1.73 -14.30
N LYS A 17 -6.90 1.71 -13.35
CA LYS A 17 -6.50 0.49 -12.65
C LYS A 17 -6.87 0.55 -11.19
N PRO A 18 -7.20 -0.57 -10.57
CA PRO A 18 -7.30 -0.60 -9.11
C PRO A 18 -5.99 -0.09 -8.50
N MET A 19 -6.10 0.67 -7.42
CA MET A 19 -4.92 1.26 -6.77
C MET A 19 -3.87 0.21 -6.40
N THR A 20 -4.32 -0.97 -5.96
CA THR A 20 -3.41 -2.07 -5.65
C THR A 20 -2.53 -2.43 -6.84
N ASP A 21 -3.16 -2.62 -8.01
CA ASP A 21 -2.42 -2.99 -9.23
C ASP A 21 -1.49 -1.86 -9.65
N TYR A 22 -1.97 -0.62 -9.59
CA TYR A 22 -1.17 0.53 -9.96
C TYR A 22 0.10 0.62 -9.11
N ILE A 23 -0.04 0.53 -7.79
CA ILE A 23 1.11 0.65 -6.88
C ILE A 23 2.07 -0.53 -7.08
N MET A 24 1.56 -1.75 -7.17
CA MET A 24 2.41 -2.93 -7.34
C MET A 24 3.20 -2.86 -8.64
N GLU A 25 2.56 -2.47 -9.74
CA GLU A 25 3.24 -2.31 -11.02
C GLU A 25 4.26 -1.18 -10.98
N PHE A 26 3.94 -0.08 -10.28
CA PHE A 26 4.86 1.04 -10.11
C PHE A 26 6.12 0.62 -9.35
N LEU A 27 5.96 -0.12 -8.26
CA LEU A 27 7.09 -0.60 -7.47
C LEU A 27 7.98 -1.53 -8.28
N ALA A 28 7.37 -2.45 -9.02
CA ALA A 28 8.12 -3.38 -9.86
C ALA A 28 8.88 -2.65 -10.97
N ALA A 29 8.25 -1.66 -11.59
CA ALA A 29 8.87 -0.87 -12.66
C ALA A 29 10.03 -0.01 -12.16
N ASN A 30 10.08 0.26 -10.86
CA ASN A 30 11.15 1.05 -10.23
C ASN A 30 12.13 0.19 -9.45
N ASP A 31 12.27 -1.06 -9.86
CA ASP A 31 13.30 -2.00 -9.37
C ASP A 31 13.20 -2.38 -7.90
N ILE A 32 12.03 -2.24 -7.29
CA ILE A 32 11.80 -2.80 -5.96
C ILE A 32 11.81 -4.33 -6.11
N LEU A 33 12.61 -4.99 -5.29
CA LEU A 33 12.87 -6.42 -5.46
C LEU A 33 11.69 -7.31 -5.09
N GLY A 34 10.80 -6.84 -4.24
CA GLY A 34 9.62 -7.60 -3.88
C GLY A 34 8.66 -6.77 -3.06
N ALA A 35 7.38 -7.08 -3.16
CA ALA A 35 6.34 -6.43 -2.37
C ALA A 35 5.20 -7.41 -2.18
N THR A 36 4.48 -7.26 -1.08
CA THR A 36 3.37 -8.15 -0.74
C THR A 36 2.14 -7.31 -0.42
N VAL A 37 0.99 -7.75 -0.89
CA VAL A 37 -0.30 -7.15 -0.58
C VAL A 37 -1.00 -7.98 0.48
N PHE A 38 -1.48 -7.30 1.51
CA PHE A 38 -2.34 -7.91 2.52
C PHE A 38 -3.72 -7.28 2.44
N ARG A 39 -4.73 -8.11 2.56
CA ARG A 39 -6.13 -7.67 2.60
C ARG A 39 -6.58 -7.71 4.05
N GLY A 40 -7.08 -6.58 4.56
CA GLY A 40 -7.61 -6.53 5.93
C GLY A 40 -9.01 -7.11 6.01
N GLU A 41 -9.34 -7.68 7.14
CA GLU A 41 -10.69 -8.20 7.39
C GLU A 41 -11.64 -7.12 7.87
N LEU A 42 -11.11 -6.12 8.57
CA LEU A 42 -11.89 -5.11 9.25
C LEU A 42 -11.03 -3.87 9.45
N GLY A 43 -11.60 -2.70 9.29
CA GLY A 43 -10.86 -1.48 9.57
C GLY A 43 -11.71 -0.24 9.46
N PHE A 44 -11.18 0.88 9.95
CA PHE A 44 -11.79 2.19 9.75
C PHE A 44 -10.69 3.23 9.59
N GLY A 45 -11.03 4.30 8.90
CA GLY A 45 -10.10 5.40 8.63
C GLY A 45 -10.64 6.73 9.13
N GLU A 46 -10.32 7.80 8.42
CA GLU A 46 -10.65 9.16 8.83
C GLU A 46 -12.14 9.39 9.11
N ASN A 47 -13.01 8.75 8.33
CA ASN A 47 -14.45 8.89 8.51
C ASN A 47 -14.98 7.99 9.62
N GLN A 48 -14.13 7.18 10.22
CA GLN A 48 -14.47 6.26 11.32
C GLN A 48 -15.57 5.25 11.00
N GLN A 49 -15.87 5.07 9.72
CA GLN A 49 -16.80 4.04 9.28
C GLN A 49 -16.07 2.70 9.22
N ILE A 50 -16.55 1.73 10.00
CA ILE A 50 -15.95 0.40 10.06
C ILE A 50 -16.31 -0.36 8.80
N LYS A 51 -15.30 -0.83 8.06
CA LYS A 51 -15.49 -1.64 6.85
C LYS A 51 -15.39 -3.12 7.21
N ARG A 52 -16.38 -3.90 6.78
CA ARG A 52 -16.51 -5.33 7.12
C ARG A 52 -16.73 -6.17 5.85
N PRO A 53 -15.72 -6.27 4.98
CA PRO A 53 -15.91 -6.82 3.63
C PRO A 53 -16.28 -8.31 3.58
N GLY A 54 -16.07 -9.06 4.63
CA GLY A 54 -16.37 -10.49 4.61
C GLY A 54 -17.77 -10.86 5.08
N ARG A 55 -18.59 -9.89 5.47
CA ARG A 55 -19.92 -10.15 6.00
C ARG A 55 -20.97 -10.36 4.92
N LEU A 56 -21.94 -11.21 5.20
CA LEU A 56 -23.10 -11.40 4.34
C LEU A 56 -23.82 -10.06 4.14
N PHE A 57 -24.14 -9.74 2.89
CA PHE A 57 -24.77 -8.48 2.49
C PHE A 57 -23.92 -7.23 2.73
N SER A 58 -22.63 -7.39 3.01
CA SER A 58 -21.73 -6.25 3.08
C SER A 58 -21.23 -5.90 1.68
N PHE A 59 -21.23 -4.60 1.37
CA PHE A 59 -20.64 -4.08 0.14
C PHE A 59 -19.36 -3.31 0.42
N ASP A 60 -18.83 -3.42 1.64
CA ASP A 60 -17.60 -2.73 2.02
C ASP A 60 -16.40 -3.31 1.30
N GLU A 61 -15.52 -2.43 0.84
CA GLU A 61 -14.24 -2.84 0.29
C GLU A 61 -13.24 -3.05 1.43
N PRO A 62 -12.35 -4.05 1.30
CA PRO A 62 -11.39 -4.31 2.36
C PRO A 62 -10.34 -3.21 2.49
N PRO A 63 -9.85 -2.95 3.70
CA PRO A 63 -8.64 -2.15 3.85
C PRO A 63 -7.45 -2.92 3.30
N MET A 64 -6.55 -2.23 2.64
CA MET A 64 -5.42 -2.86 1.95
C MET A 64 -4.10 -2.35 2.52
N LEU A 65 -3.11 -3.23 2.54
CA LEU A 65 -1.75 -2.91 2.94
C LEU A 65 -0.77 -3.49 1.95
N ILE A 66 0.09 -2.63 1.39
CA ILE A 66 1.24 -3.08 0.61
C ILE A 66 2.48 -2.87 1.46
N THR A 67 3.31 -3.90 1.58
CA THR A 67 4.56 -3.79 2.33
C THR A 67 5.74 -4.27 1.49
N PHE A 68 6.88 -3.61 1.67
CA PHE A 68 8.13 -4.02 1.04
C PHE A 68 9.32 -3.52 1.84
N ILE A 69 10.48 -4.13 1.60
CA ILE A 69 11.74 -3.74 2.23
C ILE A 69 12.77 -3.62 1.12
N ASP A 70 13.51 -2.51 1.11
CA ASP A 70 14.58 -2.32 0.13
C ASP A 70 15.60 -1.34 0.69
N GLN A 71 16.61 -1.03 -0.10
CA GLN A 71 17.69 -0.13 0.28
C GLN A 71 17.21 1.31 0.47
N ASP A 72 17.79 2.00 1.44
CA ASP A 72 17.35 3.34 1.86
C ASP A 72 17.21 4.32 0.70
N GLU A 73 18.24 4.45 -0.11
CA GLU A 73 18.21 5.43 -1.20
C GLU A 73 17.19 5.09 -2.28
N LYS A 74 17.06 3.80 -2.60
CA LYS A 74 16.07 3.35 -3.55
C LYS A 74 14.65 3.61 -3.05
N VAL A 75 14.39 3.30 -1.78
CA VAL A 75 13.08 3.53 -1.16
C VAL A 75 12.71 5.01 -1.19
N LYS A 76 13.63 5.88 -0.79
CA LYS A 76 13.37 7.32 -0.78
C LYS A 76 13.04 7.84 -2.17
N LYS A 77 13.79 7.40 -3.18
CA LYS A 77 13.56 7.81 -4.55
C LYS A 77 12.20 7.32 -5.07
N VAL A 78 11.88 6.06 -4.81
CA VAL A 78 10.63 5.47 -5.27
C VAL A 78 9.42 6.12 -4.58
N LEU A 79 9.49 6.32 -3.27
CA LEU A 79 8.38 6.95 -2.56
C LEU A 79 8.16 8.40 -2.98
N THR A 80 9.24 9.14 -3.25
CA THR A 80 9.12 10.51 -3.76
C THR A 80 8.40 10.50 -5.11
N ALA A 81 8.77 9.60 -6.01
CA ALA A 81 8.13 9.48 -7.30
C ALA A 81 6.68 9.01 -7.18
N LEU A 82 6.42 8.05 -6.31
CA LEU A 82 5.07 7.53 -6.10
C LEU A 82 4.13 8.64 -5.58
N ARG A 83 4.58 9.44 -4.62
CA ARG A 83 3.76 10.51 -4.05
C ARG A 83 3.40 11.61 -5.05
N LYS A 84 4.15 11.76 -6.11
CA LYS A 84 3.78 12.67 -7.20
C LYS A 84 2.58 12.15 -7.99
N LYS A 85 2.39 10.84 -8.02
CA LYS A 85 1.31 10.18 -8.76
C LYS A 85 0.13 9.82 -7.88
N VAL A 86 0.39 9.38 -6.66
CA VAL A 86 -0.64 8.89 -5.74
C VAL A 86 -0.63 9.77 -4.49
N LYS A 87 -1.66 10.58 -4.32
CA LYS A 87 -1.77 11.53 -3.20
C LYS A 87 -2.55 10.96 -2.03
N SER A 88 -3.35 9.94 -2.26
CA SER A 88 -4.16 9.31 -1.22
C SER A 88 -3.35 8.22 -0.50
N GLY A 89 -3.96 7.68 0.54
CA GLY A 89 -3.33 6.61 1.30
C GLY A 89 -2.38 7.14 2.37
N PHE A 90 -1.88 6.23 3.14
CA PHE A 90 -1.07 6.52 4.31
C PHE A 90 0.20 5.68 4.22
N ILE A 91 1.36 6.33 4.23
CA ILE A 91 2.65 5.63 4.08
C ILE A 91 3.45 5.77 5.35
N VAL A 92 3.87 4.64 5.90
CA VAL A 92 4.72 4.58 7.08
C VAL A 92 6.04 3.94 6.69
N ILE A 93 7.13 4.45 7.21
CA ILE A 93 8.46 3.86 7.00
C ILE A 93 9.17 3.67 8.34
N ASN A 94 10.04 2.65 8.40
CA ASN A 94 10.93 2.47 9.54
C ASN A 94 12.19 1.74 9.11
N GLN A 95 13.26 1.98 9.85
CA GLN A 95 14.54 1.30 9.63
C GLN A 95 14.44 -0.12 10.15
N VAL A 96 14.97 -1.06 9.38
CA VAL A 96 14.97 -2.48 9.74
C VAL A 96 16.32 -3.11 9.41
N GLU A 97 16.57 -4.23 10.04
CA GLU A 97 17.75 -5.05 9.75
C GLU A 97 17.28 -6.39 9.19
N ILE A 98 18.03 -6.90 8.22
CA ILE A 98 17.77 -8.24 7.70
C ILE A 98 18.58 -9.22 8.54
N TRP A 99 17.90 -10.15 9.16
CA TRP A 99 18.57 -11.21 9.90
C TRP A 99 19.06 -12.27 8.93
N LYS A 100 20.35 -12.61 9.04
CA LYS A 100 20.94 -13.62 8.14
C LYS A 100 21.42 -14.85 8.87
#